data_9e628f91c116be3aed501b3304de432f
#
_entry.id   9e628f91c116be3aed501b3304de432f
#
_cell.length_a   1.000
_cell.length_b   1.000
_cell.length_c   1.000
_cell.angle_alpha   90.00
_cell.angle_beta   90.00
_cell.angle_gamma   90.00
#
_symmetry.space_group_name_H-M   'P 1'
#
loop_
_entity.id
_entity.type
_entity.pdbx_description
1 polymer ?
#
loop_
_entity_poly.entity_id
_entity_poly.type
_entity_poly.pdbx_seq_one_letter_code
_entity_poly.pdbx_strand_id
1 'polypeptide(L)'
;TEIVIPKTSVSSFCFVQPDDGRSYFVFDFGKKKTLTLNTTDVETADFMNIPEGWKASLNLAKNSVTVQAPAASDAAYSGGIITLIGIDKKGNTVFASADVCASVDYTDKDGTFVVCEGNMTSVNGMLVYYDKAGKEYREVFEQANGGLEIGNVVQDMFMANGKIYLLTQNGDRMGGAGRFVVCDARTMRMEFADPLVFKTPEDKDTWPQHLVVVSATKAYIQYSDSSMESTSGIVALTLGENSVQIGATLEGTFGAFTSVGAIKTRMVYSRGKIYAGCGHSVVIINAESGTVEKRLTYEGRQVKGIVKGVDGNIYFALAGTYSGTSPNMGTLTSDPMIVGIDHSGTVVSEKELSGGVRFPIATWSPAIGMCASFTDPYLYFVDTDAFNATSATRYNYQTQTVDYKYLSGNETIYGIMGQHPTTNVLWVGKSSYVDSNIYTYDVSGTSASEINHFYYPTQKGASPAGIDFVYRFSEAYINK
;
A
#
# COMPACT_ATOMS: atom_id res chain seq x y z
N THR A 1 -31.03 -20.54 60.41
CA THR A 1 -31.77 -20.12 59.21
C THR A 1 -30.76 -19.49 58.25
N GLU A 2 -30.29 -20.27 57.23
CA GLU A 2 -29.46 -19.74 56.17
C GLU A 2 -30.34 -18.79 55.30
N ILE A 3 -29.92 -17.56 55.19
CA ILE A 3 -30.52 -16.60 54.24
C ILE A 3 -29.99 -17.00 52.83
N VAL A 4 -30.82 -17.73 52.09
CA VAL A 4 -30.57 -17.98 50.67
C VAL A 4 -30.88 -16.66 49.94
N ILE A 5 -29.84 -15.93 49.57
CA ILE A 5 -29.97 -14.78 48.66
C ILE A 5 -30.33 -15.36 47.29
N PRO A 6 -31.52 -15.05 46.72
CA PRO A 6 -31.86 -15.51 45.40
C PRO A 6 -30.80 -14.95 44.41
N LYS A 7 -30.12 -15.82 43.67
CA LYS A 7 -29.38 -15.38 42.48
C LYS A 7 -30.39 -14.75 41.54
N THR A 8 -30.43 -13.43 41.49
CA THR A 8 -31.18 -12.71 40.45
C THR A 8 -30.55 -13.11 39.10
N SER A 9 -31.24 -13.94 38.35
CA SER A 9 -30.85 -14.22 36.97
C SER A 9 -30.89 -12.89 36.21
N VAL A 10 -29.75 -12.44 35.71
CA VAL A 10 -29.64 -11.27 34.85
C VAL A 10 -30.06 -11.74 33.47
N SER A 11 -31.06 -11.06 32.86
CA SER A 11 -31.47 -11.31 31.48
C SER A 11 -30.30 -11.01 30.56
N SER A 12 -30.05 -11.87 29.57
CA SER A 12 -29.03 -11.65 28.56
C SER A 12 -29.69 -11.60 27.17
N PHE A 13 -29.26 -10.64 26.36
CA PHE A 13 -29.69 -10.50 24.99
C PHE A 13 -28.56 -9.90 24.17
N CYS A 14 -27.85 -10.72 23.41
CA CYS A 14 -26.71 -10.29 22.60
C CYS A 14 -26.45 -11.25 21.45
N PHE A 15 -25.82 -10.76 20.38
CA PHE A 15 -25.30 -11.61 19.35
C PHE A 15 -24.01 -12.32 19.81
N VAL A 16 -23.86 -13.60 19.46
CA VAL A 16 -22.59 -14.30 19.58
C VAL A 16 -21.61 -13.66 18.63
N GLN A 17 -20.44 -13.26 19.13
CA GLN A 17 -19.41 -12.62 18.32
C GLN A 17 -18.88 -13.54 17.21
N PRO A 18 -18.34 -12.98 16.08
CA PRO A 18 -17.67 -13.77 15.07
C PRO A 18 -16.53 -14.61 15.64
N ASP A 19 -16.30 -15.78 15.06
CA ASP A 19 -15.23 -16.72 15.47
C ASP A 19 -13.88 -16.41 14.76
N ASP A 20 -13.84 -15.43 13.89
CA ASP A 20 -12.66 -15.01 13.12
C ASP A 20 -11.82 -13.91 13.82
N GLY A 21 -12.15 -13.57 15.06
CA GLY A 21 -11.48 -12.55 15.86
C GLY A 21 -11.91 -11.11 15.59
N ARG A 22 -12.85 -10.88 14.67
CA ARG A 22 -13.42 -9.55 14.41
C ARG A 22 -14.53 -9.23 15.41
N SER A 23 -14.76 -7.94 15.61
CA SER A 23 -15.91 -7.42 16.35
C SER A 23 -17.12 -7.14 15.47
N TYR A 24 -17.08 -7.50 14.19
CA TYR A 24 -18.12 -7.29 13.19
C TYR A 24 -18.21 -8.48 12.23
N PHE A 25 -19.36 -8.64 11.61
CA PHE A 25 -19.65 -9.74 10.69
C PHE A 25 -19.40 -9.31 9.25
N VAL A 26 -18.58 -10.08 8.53
CA VAL A 26 -18.23 -9.83 7.13
C VAL A 26 -19.05 -10.72 6.22
N PHE A 27 -19.64 -10.12 5.19
CA PHE A 27 -20.41 -10.79 4.14
C PHE A 27 -19.79 -10.52 2.78
N ASP A 28 -19.94 -11.46 1.88
CA ASP A 28 -19.88 -11.16 0.45
C ASP A 28 -21.21 -10.53 0.02
N PHE A 29 -21.17 -9.63 -0.95
CA PHE A 29 -22.39 -9.00 -1.48
C PHE A 29 -23.39 -10.06 -1.95
N GLY A 30 -24.67 -9.85 -1.60
CA GLY A 30 -25.79 -10.72 -1.94
C GLY A 30 -25.88 -12.02 -1.14
N LYS A 31 -24.93 -12.32 -0.28
CA LYS A 31 -24.90 -13.57 0.50
C LYS A 31 -25.65 -13.45 1.82
N LYS A 32 -26.06 -14.61 2.33
CA LYS A 32 -26.76 -14.76 3.61
C LYS A 32 -25.85 -15.43 4.63
N LYS A 33 -26.02 -15.04 5.89
CA LYS A 33 -25.46 -15.73 7.07
C LYS A 33 -26.53 -15.82 8.15
N THR A 34 -26.48 -16.89 8.95
CA THR A 34 -27.27 -17.01 10.16
C THR A 34 -26.38 -16.68 11.36
N LEU A 35 -26.77 -15.64 12.09
CA LEU A 35 -26.11 -15.19 13.30
C LEU A 35 -26.81 -15.79 14.51
N THR A 36 -26.05 -16.18 15.51
CA THR A 36 -26.58 -16.77 16.77
C THR A 36 -26.79 -15.71 17.81
N LEU A 37 -27.91 -15.82 18.56
CA LEU A 37 -28.22 -14.99 19.71
C LEU A 37 -27.94 -15.77 21.01
N ASN A 38 -27.42 -15.09 22.02
CA ASN A 38 -27.50 -15.51 23.40
C ASN A 38 -28.72 -14.83 24.03
N THR A 39 -29.72 -15.62 24.39
CA THR A 39 -30.92 -15.13 25.04
C THR A 39 -31.17 -15.87 26.35
N THR A 40 -31.37 -15.10 27.43
CA THR A 40 -31.80 -15.62 28.72
C THR A 40 -32.97 -14.76 29.18
N ASP A 41 -34.12 -15.42 29.43
CA ASP A 41 -35.33 -14.76 29.91
C ASP A 41 -35.92 -13.64 29.01
N VAL A 42 -35.69 -13.73 27.71
CA VAL A 42 -36.28 -12.84 26.70
C VAL A 42 -37.56 -13.52 26.17
N GLU A 43 -38.71 -12.83 26.31
CA GLU A 43 -40.02 -13.35 25.87
C GLU A 43 -40.33 -12.96 24.42
N THR A 44 -40.08 -11.71 24.07
CA THR A 44 -40.39 -11.19 22.74
C THR A 44 -39.22 -10.34 22.24
N ALA A 45 -39.02 -10.29 20.94
CA ALA A 45 -38.07 -9.38 20.31
C ALA A 45 -38.51 -9.07 18.87
N ASP A 46 -38.11 -7.91 18.39
CA ASP A 46 -38.32 -7.45 17.02
C ASP A 46 -37.14 -6.58 16.57
N PHE A 47 -37.04 -6.27 15.28
CA PHE A 47 -36.03 -5.36 14.76
C PHE A 47 -36.37 -3.90 15.11
N MET A 48 -35.38 -3.24 15.70
CA MET A 48 -35.39 -1.79 15.89
C MET A 48 -34.73 -1.09 14.71
N ASN A 49 -33.68 -1.71 14.14
CA ASN A 49 -32.97 -1.19 12.99
C ASN A 49 -32.39 -2.30 12.11
N ILE A 50 -32.56 -2.17 10.81
CA ILE A 50 -31.90 -2.92 9.76
C ILE A 50 -31.27 -1.88 8.82
N PRO A 51 -29.96 -1.94 8.54
CA PRO A 51 -29.33 -0.98 7.63
C PRO A 51 -29.96 -0.99 6.23
N GLU A 52 -29.90 0.14 5.55
CA GLU A 52 -30.44 0.28 4.20
C GLU A 52 -29.82 -0.75 3.24
N GLY A 53 -30.67 -1.37 2.43
CA GLY A 53 -30.28 -2.41 1.47
C GLY A 53 -30.05 -3.80 2.07
N TRP A 54 -29.96 -3.92 3.39
CA TRP A 54 -29.88 -5.19 4.11
C TRP A 54 -31.23 -5.80 4.37
N LYS A 55 -31.29 -7.13 4.51
CA LYS A 55 -32.47 -7.85 4.93
C LYS A 55 -32.15 -8.74 6.12
N ALA A 56 -33.07 -8.85 7.04
CA ALA A 56 -32.91 -9.72 8.19
C ALA A 56 -34.26 -10.34 8.61
N SER A 57 -34.19 -11.55 9.18
CA SER A 57 -35.32 -12.22 9.77
C SER A 57 -34.92 -12.87 11.11
N LEU A 58 -35.79 -12.72 12.11
CA LEU A 58 -35.57 -13.24 13.46
C LEU A 58 -36.31 -14.55 13.66
N ASN A 59 -35.63 -15.53 14.24
CA ASN A 59 -36.23 -16.73 14.80
C ASN A 59 -35.82 -16.83 16.28
N LEU A 60 -36.60 -16.21 17.15
CA LEU A 60 -36.28 -16.16 18.59
C LEU A 60 -36.31 -17.55 19.22
N ALA A 61 -37.21 -18.43 18.80
CA ALA A 61 -37.30 -19.80 19.29
C ALA A 61 -36.04 -20.65 19.01
N LYS A 62 -35.30 -20.30 17.94
CA LYS A 62 -34.04 -20.94 17.57
C LYS A 62 -32.80 -20.06 17.92
N ASN A 63 -33.01 -18.97 18.62
CA ASN A 63 -31.96 -18.02 18.96
C ASN A 63 -31.10 -17.62 17.73
N SER A 64 -31.74 -17.26 16.63
CA SER A 64 -31.05 -16.99 15.39
C SER A 64 -31.64 -15.81 14.62
N VAL A 65 -30.75 -15.10 13.91
CA VAL A 65 -31.09 -14.05 12.98
C VAL A 65 -30.44 -14.37 11.64
N THR A 66 -31.24 -14.51 10.60
CA THR A 66 -30.73 -14.69 9.23
C THR A 66 -30.60 -13.32 8.60
N VAL A 67 -29.39 -12.99 8.16
CA VAL A 67 -29.02 -11.68 7.58
C VAL A 67 -28.60 -11.88 6.14
N GLN A 68 -29.09 -11.01 5.26
CA GLN A 68 -28.67 -10.97 3.85
C GLN A 68 -28.06 -9.61 3.53
N ALA A 69 -26.84 -9.64 3.00
CA ALA A 69 -26.15 -8.45 2.49
C ALA A 69 -26.83 -7.90 1.22
N PRO A 70 -26.67 -6.62 0.92
CA PRO A 70 -27.10 -6.04 -0.35
C PRO A 70 -26.47 -6.77 -1.55
N ALA A 71 -27.14 -6.74 -2.69
CA ALA A 71 -26.58 -7.23 -3.94
C ALA A 71 -25.32 -6.42 -4.34
N ALA A 72 -24.44 -7.04 -5.11
CA ALA A 72 -23.28 -6.35 -5.68
C ALA A 72 -23.72 -5.10 -6.48
N SER A 73 -22.98 -4.02 -6.31
CA SER A 73 -23.22 -2.73 -6.96
C SER A 73 -21.88 -2.10 -7.35
N ASP A 74 -21.87 -0.81 -7.64
CA ASP A 74 -20.62 -0.07 -7.86
C ASP A 74 -19.92 0.34 -6.56
N ALA A 75 -20.59 0.15 -5.40
CA ALA A 75 -19.98 0.37 -4.10
C ALA A 75 -19.05 -0.76 -3.70
N ALA A 76 -17.89 -0.41 -3.15
CA ALA A 76 -16.94 -1.37 -2.59
C ALA A 76 -17.33 -1.86 -1.20
N TYR A 77 -18.22 -1.15 -0.52
CA TYR A 77 -18.57 -1.39 0.87
C TYR A 77 -20.02 -0.99 1.16
N SER A 78 -20.68 -1.77 2.00
CA SER A 78 -21.95 -1.45 2.64
C SER A 78 -21.92 -1.98 4.07
N GLY A 79 -22.38 -1.22 5.04
CA GLY A 79 -22.37 -1.68 6.42
C GLY A 79 -23.33 -0.89 7.30
N GLY A 80 -23.51 -1.35 8.50
CA GLY A 80 -24.34 -0.71 9.52
C GLY A 80 -24.58 -1.62 10.71
N ILE A 81 -25.48 -1.18 11.59
CA ILE A 81 -25.82 -1.88 12.82
C ILE A 81 -27.23 -2.47 12.70
N ILE A 82 -27.34 -3.78 12.87
CA ILE A 82 -28.62 -4.45 13.09
C ILE A 82 -28.89 -4.38 14.59
N THR A 83 -30.03 -3.84 14.97
CA THR A 83 -30.45 -3.73 16.37
C THR A 83 -31.78 -4.43 16.59
N LEU A 84 -31.82 -5.29 17.58
CA LEU A 84 -33.02 -5.92 18.11
C LEU A 84 -33.42 -5.23 19.42
N ILE A 85 -34.73 -5.07 19.62
CA ILE A 85 -35.34 -4.67 20.89
C ILE A 85 -36.17 -5.83 21.39
N GLY A 86 -36.02 -6.18 22.65
CA GLY A 86 -36.76 -7.27 23.28
C GLY A 86 -37.36 -6.88 24.61
N ILE A 87 -38.27 -7.71 25.11
CA ILE A 87 -38.84 -7.62 26.44
C ILE A 87 -38.47 -8.91 27.19
N ASP A 88 -37.93 -8.75 28.38
CA ASP A 88 -37.60 -9.90 29.22
C ASP A 88 -38.83 -10.36 30.04
N LYS A 89 -38.75 -11.50 30.72
CA LYS A 89 -39.83 -12.05 31.57
C LYS A 89 -40.22 -11.18 32.74
N LYS A 90 -39.44 -10.16 33.07
CA LYS A 90 -39.72 -9.17 34.12
C LYS A 90 -40.36 -7.90 33.56
N GLY A 91 -40.54 -7.82 32.21
CA GLY A 91 -41.07 -6.66 31.54
C GLY A 91 -40.02 -5.57 31.23
N ASN A 92 -38.73 -5.84 31.41
CA ASN A 92 -37.71 -4.87 31.09
C ASN A 92 -37.35 -4.91 29.60
N THR A 93 -37.04 -3.75 29.05
CA THR A 93 -36.51 -3.61 27.68
C THR A 93 -35.05 -4.04 27.63
N VAL A 94 -34.70 -4.89 26.67
CA VAL A 94 -33.34 -5.37 26.39
C VAL A 94 -33.01 -5.16 24.92
N PHE A 95 -31.70 -4.99 24.61
CA PHE A 95 -31.23 -4.72 23.24
C PHE A 95 -30.10 -5.67 22.85
N ALA A 96 -30.07 -6.02 21.59
CA ALA A 96 -28.94 -6.74 20.98
C ALA A 96 -28.55 -6.05 19.67
N SER A 97 -27.26 -5.88 19.43
CA SER A 97 -26.73 -5.23 18.24
C SER A 97 -25.62 -6.04 17.58
N ALA A 98 -25.62 -6.04 16.26
CA ALA A 98 -24.56 -6.64 15.45
C ALA A 98 -24.08 -5.61 14.42
N ASP A 99 -22.77 -5.38 14.41
CA ASP A 99 -22.09 -4.62 13.35
C ASP A 99 -21.87 -5.56 12.16
N VAL A 100 -22.42 -5.20 11.01
CA VAL A 100 -22.35 -6.01 9.79
C VAL A 100 -21.80 -5.18 8.63
N CYS A 101 -21.01 -5.82 7.77
CA CYS A 101 -20.58 -5.21 6.53
C CYS A 101 -20.51 -6.21 5.38
N ALA A 102 -20.72 -5.73 4.17
CA ALA A 102 -20.40 -6.40 2.92
C ALA A 102 -19.31 -5.59 2.22
N SER A 103 -18.29 -6.26 1.74
CA SER A 103 -17.12 -5.62 1.16
C SER A 103 -16.58 -6.43 0.00
N VAL A 104 -15.96 -5.72 -0.96
CA VAL A 104 -15.00 -6.31 -1.89
C VAL A 104 -13.91 -7.00 -1.09
N ASP A 105 -13.42 -8.13 -1.59
CA ASP A 105 -12.32 -8.86 -0.97
C ASP A 105 -10.98 -8.36 -1.49
N TYR A 106 -10.30 -7.51 -0.71
CA TYR A 106 -8.99 -6.96 -1.07
C TYR A 106 -7.84 -7.96 -0.91
N THR A 107 -8.10 -9.15 -0.36
CA THR A 107 -7.08 -10.20 -0.22
C THR A 107 -6.94 -11.07 -1.48
N ASP A 108 -7.80 -10.87 -2.48
CA ASP A 108 -7.69 -11.59 -3.77
C ASP A 108 -6.36 -11.23 -4.43
N LYS A 109 -5.53 -12.26 -4.67
CA LYS A 109 -4.18 -12.11 -5.26
C LYS A 109 -4.16 -11.48 -6.66
N ASP A 110 -5.29 -11.51 -7.35
CA ASP A 110 -5.45 -10.94 -8.70
C ASP A 110 -5.99 -9.50 -8.67
N GLY A 111 -6.13 -8.92 -7.48
CA GLY A 111 -6.51 -7.53 -7.29
C GLY A 111 -5.36 -6.55 -7.54
N THR A 112 -5.72 -5.33 -7.93
CA THR A 112 -4.78 -4.26 -8.24
C THR A 112 -5.18 -2.99 -7.52
N PHE A 113 -4.23 -2.34 -6.84
CA PHE A 113 -4.40 -1.02 -6.24
C PHE A 113 -3.67 0.05 -7.05
N VAL A 114 -4.30 1.22 -7.16
CA VAL A 114 -3.63 2.46 -7.56
C VAL A 114 -3.61 3.39 -6.36
N VAL A 115 -2.41 3.75 -5.94
CA VAL A 115 -2.17 4.67 -4.82
C VAL A 115 -2.06 6.07 -5.39
N CYS A 116 -3.00 6.96 -5.09
CA CYS A 116 -2.98 8.35 -5.54
C CYS A 116 -2.56 9.26 -4.40
N GLU A 117 -1.53 10.08 -4.63
CA GLU A 117 -1.00 11.01 -3.62
C GLU A 117 -1.97 12.13 -3.28
N GLY A 118 -2.78 12.56 -4.23
CA GLY A 118 -3.52 13.81 -4.15
C GLY A 118 -2.62 15.00 -4.42
N ASN A 119 -2.69 16.01 -3.58
CA ASN A 119 -1.84 17.19 -3.68
C ASN A 119 -1.44 17.69 -2.29
N MET A 120 -0.15 17.91 -2.10
CA MET A 120 0.43 18.31 -0.80
C MET A 120 -0.22 19.55 -0.19
N THR A 121 -0.70 20.48 -0.99
CA THR A 121 -1.19 21.78 -0.54
C THR A 121 -2.70 21.93 -0.51
N SER A 122 -3.45 20.99 -1.09
CA SER A 122 -4.87 21.22 -1.35
C SER A 122 -5.80 20.05 -1.02
N VAL A 123 -5.41 18.79 -1.25
CA VAL A 123 -6.29 17.63 -1.05
C VAL A 123 -5.54 16.40 -0.57
N ASN A 124 -6.24 15.56 0.20
CA ASN A 124 -5.77 14.22 0.56
C ASN A 124 -5.76 13.30 -0.67
N GLY A 125 -4.97 12.25 -0.62
CA GLY A 125 -4.96 11.21 -1.64
C GLY A 125 -6.06 10.17 -1.45
N MET A 126 -6.10 9.17 -2.33
CA MET A 126 -7.06 8.07 -2.26
C MET A 126 -6.45 6.75 -2.76
N LEU A 127 -7.13 5.65 -2.44
CA LEU A 127 -6.90 4.35 -3.06
C LEU A 127 -8.00 4.03 -4.07
N VAL A 128 -7.58 3.54 -5.23
CA VAL A 128 -8.46 2.92 -6.22
C VAL A 128 -8.13 1.44 -6.28
N TYR A 129 -9.14 0.60 -6.34
CA TYR A 129 -8.99 -0.85 -6.45
C TYR A 129 -9.67 -1.37 -7.70
N TYR A 130 -9.01 -2.30 -8.37
CA TYR A 130 -9.55 -3.06 -9.48
C TYR A 130 -9.59 -4.53 -9.09
N ASP A 131 -10.78 -5.14 -9.18
CA ASP A 131 -10.91 -6.57 -8.90
C ASP A 131 -10.33 -7.43 -10.04
N LYS A 132 -10.32 -8.74 -9.85
CA LYS A 132 -9.82 -9.70 -10.85
C LYS A 132 -10.56 -9.65 -12.20
N ALA A 133 -11.79 -9.12 -12.23
CA ALA A 133 -12.56 -8.91 -13.44
C ALA A 133 -12.28 -7.55 -14.09
N GLY A 134 -11.43 -6.72 -13.49
CA GLY A 134 -11.10 -5.37 -13.95
C GLY A 134 -12.11 -4.30 -13.56
N LYS A 135 -13.04 -4.61 -12.64
CA LYS A 135 -14.00 -3.62 -12.15
C LYS A 135 -13.32 -2.64 -11.21
N GLU A 136 -13.53 -1.34 -11.46
CA GLU A 136 -12.96 -0.24 -10.70
C GLU A 136 -13.82 0.12 -9.48
N TYR A 137 -13.15 0.36 -8.36
CA TYR A 137 -13.74 0.92 -7.14
C TYR A 137 -12.86 2.05 -6.64
N ARG A 138 -13.41 3.25 -6.53
CA ARG A 138 -12.70 4.45 -6.07
C ARG A 138 -12.93 4.72 -4.59
N GLU A 139 -11.99 5.43 -3.95
CA GLU A 139 -12.13 5.86 -2.55
C GLU A 139 -12.50 4.70 -1.61
N VAL A 140 -11.85 3.57 -1.81
CA VAL A 140 -12.21 2.32 -1.09
C VAL A 140 -12.00 2.41 0.41
N PHE A 141 -11.06 3.24 0.87
CA PHE A 141 -10.86 3.50 2.29
C PHE A 141 -12.01 4.34 2.87
N GLU A 142 -12.37 5.42 2.20
CA GLU A 142 -13.44 6.32 2.62
C GLU A 142 -14.79 5.61 2.69
N GLN A 143 -15.06 4.75 1.72
CA GLN A 143 -16.31 3.96 1.70
C GLN A 143 -16.42 3.04 2.93
N ALA A 144 -15.33 2.43 3.36
CA ALA A 144 -15.32 1.52 4.51
C ALA A 144 -15.27 2.26 5.87
N ASN A 145 -14.96 3.55 5.88
CA ASN A 145 -14.67 4.31 7.10
C ASN A 145 -15.53 5.58 7.24
N GLY A 146 -16.77 5.55 6.73
CA GLY A 146 -17.74 6.62 6.94
C GLY A 146 -17.36 7.96 6.32
N GLY A 147 -16.55 7.95 5.24
CA GLY A 147 -16.08 9.15 4.56
C GLY A 147 -14.78 9.73 5.14
N LEU A 148 -14.19 9.13 6.18
CA LEU A 148 -12.86 9.50 6.65
C LEU A 148 -11.85 9.27 5.53
N GLU A 149 -11.00 10.27 5.25
CA GLU A 149 -9.93 10.16 4.27
C GLU A 149 -8.65 9.60 4.90
N ILE A 150 -7.77 9.00 4.10
CA ILE A 150 -6.52 8.39 4.58
C ILE A 150 -5.61 9.45 5.17
N GLY A 151 -5.30 10.46 4.41
CA GLY A 151 -4.41 11.56 4.78
C GLY A 151 -3.70 12.18 3.60
N ASN A 152 -2.81 13.11 3.92
CA ASN A 152 -2.05 13.91 2.96
C ASN A 152 -0.55 13.59 3.11
N VAL A 153 0.14 13.28 2.17
CA VAL A 153 0.06 12.76 0.81
C VAL A 153 0.17 11.25 0.91
N VAL A 154 -0.68 10.46 0.24
CA VAL A 154 -0.57 8.98 0.32
C VAL A 154 0.67 8.54 -0.47
N GLN A 155 1.64 7.94 0.21
CA GLN A 155 2.96 7.64 -0.35
C GLN A 155 3.13 6.16 -0.70
N ASP A 156 2.65 5.26 0.15
CA ASP A 156 2.92 3.83 -0.01
C ASP A 156 1.87 2.99 0.70
N MET A 157 1.82 1.73 0.31
CA MET A 157 1.01 0.71 0.97
C MET A 157 1.80 -0.60 1.10
N PHE A 158 1.41 -1.40 2.07
CA PHE A 158 1.91 -2.76 2.23
C PHE A 158 0.81 -3.67 2.75
N MET A 159 0.79 -4.93 2.32
CA MET A 159 -0.17 -5.92 2.81
C MET A 159 0.58 -7.06 3.48
N ALA A 160 0.22 -7.36 4.72
CA ALA A 160 0.78 -8.47 5.49
C ALA A 160 -0.15 -8.81 6.67
N ASN A 161 -0.10 -10.04 7.14
CA ASN A 161 -0.75 -10.46 8.38
C ASN A 161 -2.27 -10.20 8.41
N GLY A 162 -2.93 -10.28 7.24
CA GLY A 162 -4.36 -9.96 7.13
C GLY A 162 -4.69 -8.47 7.24
N LYS A 163 -3.70 -7.59 7.07
CA LYS A 163 -3.82 -6.12 7.19
C LYS A 163 -3.33 -5.40 5.95
N ILE A 164 -3.90 -4.24 5.72
CA ILE A 164 -3.38 -3.23 4.79
C ILE A 164 -2.82 -2.09 5.63
N TYR A 165 -1.54 -1.81 5.39
CA TYR A 165 -0.82 -0.68 6.00
C TYR A 165 -0.69 0.42 4.96
N LEU A 166 -1.09 1.63 5.33
CA LEU A 166 -1.03 2.81 4.46
C LEU A 166 -0.10 3.84 5.10
N LEU A 167 0.69 4.48 4.28
CA LEU A 167 1.64 5.50 4.70
C LEU A 167 1.33 6.83 4.03
N THR A 168 1.21 7.89 4.84
CA THR A 168 1.04 9.25 4.34
C THR A 168 2.15 10.17 4.86
N GLN A 169 2.52 11.16 4.08
CA GLN A 169 3.61 12.05 4.42
C GLN A 169 3.24 13.08 5.50
N ASN A 170 2.06 13.67 5.39
CA ASN A 170 1.59 14.77 6.25
C ASN A 170 0.45 14.36 7.21
N GLY A 171 -0.01 13.12 7.13
CA GLY A 171 -1.03 12.59 8.03
C GLY A 171 -2.37 13.34 7.96
N ASP A 172 -2.85 13.74 9.13
CA ASP A 172 -4.14 14.40 9.33
C ASP A 172 -4.15 15.91 9.06
N ARG A 173 -3.10 16.45 8.46
CA ARG A 173 -2.96 17.88 8.17
C ARG A 173 -4.17 18.49 7.46
N MET A 174 -4.87 17.70 6.64
CA MET A 174 -6.07 18.09 5.91
C MET A 174 -7.31 17.29 6.32
N GLY A 175 -7.37 16.82 7.56
CA GLY A 175 -8.50 16.06 8.10
C GLY A 175 -8.46 14.56 7.81
N GLY A 176 -7.31 14.01 7.43
CA GLY A 176 -7.12 12.56 7.24
C GLY A 176 -6.93 11.78 8.53
N ALA A 177 -6.83 10.46 8.41
CA ALA A 177 -6.71 9.53 9.54
C ALA A 177 -5.35 9.61 10.25
N GLY A 178 -4.25 9.68 9.50
CA GLY A 178 -2.91 9.73 10.10
C GLY A 178 -1.79 9.47 9.11
N ARG A 179 -0.56 9.35 9.62
CA ARG A 179 0.61 8.99 8.80
C ARG A 179 0.78 7.49 8.62
N PHE A 180 0.42 6.72 9.64
CA PHE A 180 0.46 5.26 9.59
C PHE A 180 -0.93 4.73 9.89
N VAL A 181 -1.59 4.15 8.89
CA VAL A 181 -2.99 3.72 8.96
C VAL A 181 -3.04 2.22 8.75
N VAL A 182 -3.71 1.52 9.65
CA VAL A 182 -3.84 0.06 9.61
C VAL A 182 -5.30 -0.32 9.41
N CYS A 183 -5.55 -1.13 8.39
CA CYS A 183 -6.89 -1.60 8.01
C CYS A 183 -6.95 -3.12 8.02
N ASP A 184 -8.14 -3.66 8.23
CA ASP A 184 -8.45 -5.06 7.93
C ASP A 184 -8.35 -5.27 6.40
N ALA A 185 -7.49 -6.18 5.96
CA ALA A 185 -7.26 -6.42 4.53
C ALA A 185 -8.50 -6.96 3.81
N ARG A 186 -9.41 -7.62 4.53
CA ARG A 186 -10.64 -8.17 3.92
C ARG A 186 -11.65 -7.08 3.56
N THR A 187 -11.71 -6.00 4.36
CA THR A 187 -12.80 -5.02 4.30
C THR A 187 -12.38 -3.58 4.10
N MET A 188 -11.10 -3.24 4.27
CA MET A 188 -10.55 -1.89 4.32
C MET A 188 -11.00 -1.09 5.57
N ARG A 189 -11.71 -1.70 6.52
CA ARG A 189 -12.06 -1.01 7.77
C ARG A 189 -10.79 -0.68 8.55
N MET A 190 -10.65 0.57 8.94
CA MET A 190 -9.53 1.03 9.76
C MET A 190 -9.62 0.40 11.15
N GLU A 191 -8.51 -0.17 11.60
CA GLU A 191 -8.35 -0.68 12.96
C GLU A 191 -7.79 0.40 13.86
N PHE A 192 -6.76 1.10 13.41
CA PHE A 192 -6.21 2.28 14.08
C PHE A 192 -5.37 3.13 13.11
N ALA A 193 -5.06 4.34 13.54
CA ALA A 193 -4.11 5.22 12.87
C ALA A 193 -3.17 5.85 13.89
N ASP A 194 -1.93 6.07 13.49
CA ASP A 194 -0.90 6.68 14.32
C ASP A 194 -0.35 7.94 13.62
N PRO A 195 -0.15 9.05 14.32
CA PRO A 195 0.42 10.26 13.74
C PRO A 195 1.87 10.12 13.31
N LEU A 196 2.56 9.07 13.74
CA LEU A 196 3.94 8.72 13.38
C LEU A 196 4.88 9.92 13.46
N VAL A 197 4.89 10.58 14.60
CA VAL A 197 5.72 11.76 14.86
C VAL A 197 7.06 11.31 15.44
N PHE A 198 8.13 11.62 14.73
CA PHE A 198 9.49 11.36 15.17
C PHE A 198 10.46 12.35 14.52
N LYS A 199 11.67 12.38 15.04
CA LYS A 199 12.74 13.28 14.60
C LYS A 199 13.86 12.49 13.94
N THR A 200 14.60 13.19 13.08
CA THR A 200 15.91 12.71 12.62
C THR A 200 16.89 12.67 13.78
N PRO A 201 18.04 11.98 13.66
CA PRO A 201 19.12 12.07 14.63
C PRO A 201 19.63 13.50 14.87
N GLU A 202 19.40 14.43 13.94
CA GLU A 202 19.73 15.85 14.03
C GLU A 202 18.59 16.73 14.56
N ASP A 203 17.56 16.11 15.16
CA ASP A 203 16.37 16.76 15.74
C ASP A 203 15.49 17.54 14.75
N LYS A 204 15.47 17.14 13.49
CA LYS A 204 14.57 17.71 12.47
C LYS A 204 13.28 16.90 12.36
N ASP A 205 12.19 17.55 11.96
CA ASP A 205 10.94 16.87 11.62
C ASP A 205 11.10 15.95 10.41
N THR A 206 10.32 14.87 10.38
CA THR A 206 10.44 13.84 9.37
C THR A 206 9.19 13.70 8.50
N TRP A 207 9.40 13.24 7.28
CA TRP A 207 8.38 12.77 6.35
C TRP A 207 8.57 11.30 6.05
N PRO A 208 7.64 10.42 6.43
CA PRO A 208 7.68 9.01 6.03
C PRO A 208 7.42 8.89 4.52
N GLN A 209 8.13 7.97 3.86
CA GLN A 209 8.12 7.82 2.40
C GLN A 209 7.68 6.42 1.95
N HIS A 210 8.34 5.37 2.41
CA HIS A 210 8.05 4.00 2.04
C HIS A 210 8.12 3.07 3.24
N LEU A 211 7.40 1.94 3.16
CA LEU A 211 7.37 0.96 4.25
C LEU A 211 7.54 -0.47 3.76
N VAL A 212 8.06 -1.29 4.66
CA VAL A 212 8.08 -2.75 4.55
C VAL A 212 7.61 -3.32 5.89
N VAL A 213 6.63 -4.22 5.86
CA VAL A 213 6.17 -4.94 7.03
C VAL A 213 6.73 -6.37 6.97
N VAL A 214 7.54 -6.74 7.93
CA VAL A 214 8.27 -8.01 7.93
C VAL A 214 7.67 -9.08 8.83
N SER A 215 6.86 -8.66 9.80
CA SER A 215 6.11 -9.56 10.68
C SER A 215 4.88 -8.85 11.27
N ALA A 216 4.08 -9.57 12.04
CA ALA A 216 2.95 -8.96 12.74
C ALA A 216 3.36 -7.86 13.75
N THR A 217 4.62 -7.86 14.20
CA THR A 217 5.12 -6.94 15.23
C THR A 217 6.22 -6.01 14.74
N LYS A 218 6.65 -6.11 13.47
CA LYS A 218 7.81 -5.35 12.98
C LYS A 218 7.64 -4.81 11.58
N ALA A 219 7.97 -3.54 11.40
CA ALA A 219 8.02 -2.85 10.12
C ALA A 219 9.23 -1.92 10.05
N TYR A 220 9.55 -1.47 8.85
CA TYR A 220 10.60 -0.49 8.58
C TYR A 220 10.04 0.63 7.72
N ILE A 221 10.36 1.86 8.07
CA ILE A 221 9.98 3.06 7.33
C ILE A 221 11.23 3.77 6.82
N GLN A 222 11.27 4.01 5.53
CA GLN A 222 12.20 4.96 4.93
C GLN A 222 11.59 6.35 5.06
N TYR A 223 12.37 7.31 5.52
CA TYR A 223 11.94 8.70 5.75
C TYR A 223 12.97 9.71 5.27
N SER A 224 12.52 10.93 5.03
CA SER A 224 13.37 12.10 4.85
C SER A 224 13.10 13.14 5.94
N ASP A 225 14.00 14.13 6.09
CA ASP A 225 13.65 15.33 6.84
C ASP A 225 12.58 16.14 6.08
N SER A 226 11.84 16.98 6.81
CA SER A 226 10.74 17.76 6.24
C SER A 226 11.20 19.04 5.50
N SER A 227 12.51 19.26 5.40
CA SER A 227 13.11 20.41 4.72
C SER A 227 13.61 20.08 3.31
N MET A 228 12.74 19.49 2.48
CA MET A 228 13.05 19.16 1.09
C MET A 228 14.09 18.02 0.92
N GLU A 229 14.09 17.06 1.85
CA GLU A 229 14.86 15.81 1.70
C GLU A 229 16.37 16.00 1.68
N SER A 230 16.90 16.89 2.51
CA SER A 230 18.37 17.09 2.60
C SER A 230 19.06 15.93 3.32
N THR A 231 18.38 15.31 4.30
CA THR A 231 18.84 14.10 5.00
C THR A 231 17.73 13.05 5.04
N SER A 232 18.09 11.79 5.12
CA SER A 232 17.16 10.66 5.06
C SER A 232 17.71 9.48 5.86
N GLY A 233 16.82 8.57 6.24
CA GLY A 233 17.18 7.37 6.97
C GLY A 233 16.11 6.29 6.90
N ILE A 234 16.36 5.19 7.60
CA ILE A 234 15.41 4.10 7.81
C ILE A 234 15.25 3.87 9.30
N VAL A 235 14.00 3.75 9.75
CA VAL A 235 13.66 3.51 11.14
C VAL A 235 12.86 2.22 11.28
N ALA A 236 13.11 1.46 12.36
CA ALA A 236 12.31 0.30 12.70
C ALA A 236 11.09 0.71 13.53
N LEU A 237 9.95 0.07 13.28
CA LEU A 237 8.73 0.20 14.05
C LEU A 237 8.43 -1.12 14.76
N THR A 238 8.01 -1.04 16.03
CA THR A 238 7.38 -2.15 16.73
C THR A 238 5.86 -1.95 16.69
N LEU A 239 5.16 -2.93 16.13
CA LEU A 239 3.72 -2.89 15.94
C LEU A 239 3.02 -3.60 17.10
N GLY A 240 2.10 -2.93 17.76
CA GLY A 240 1.18 -3.48 18.74
C GLY A 240 -0.24 -3.62 18.17
N GLU A 241 -1.18 -4.04 19.00
CA GLU A 241 -2.57 -4.24 18.56
C GLU A 241 -3.21 -2.94 18.05
N ASN A 242 -3.02 -1.82 18.77
CA ASN A 242 -3.53 -0.50 18.39
C ASN A 242 -2.46 0.59 18.64
N SER A 243 -1.21 0.24 18.45
CA SER A 243 -0.09 1.15 18.76
C SER A 243 1.12 0.89 17.88
N VAL A 244 1.95 1.92 17.75
CA VAL A 244 3.24 1.86 17.07
C VAL A 244 4.29 2.47 17.99
N GLN A 245 5.40 1.75 18.18
CA GLN A 245 6.60 2.29 18.82
C GLN A 245 7.66 2.53 17.78
N ILE A 246 8.17 3.74 17.74
CA ILE A 246 9.20 4.17 16.78
C ILE A 246 10.56 3.93 17.44
N GLY A 247 11.39 3.11 16.77
CA GLY A 247 12.76 2.83 17.21
C GLY A 247 13.75 3.92 16.78
N ALA A 248 15.03 3.66 17.03
CA ALA A 248 16.11 4.50 16.52
C ALA A 248 16.30 4.29 15.01
N THR A 249 16.81 5.32 14.35
CA THR A 249 17.27 5.21 12.96
C THR A 249 18.38 4.16 12.86
N LEU A 250 18.29 3.29 11.87
CA LEU A 250 19.25 2.21 11.65
C LEU A 250 20.63 2.79 11.32
N GLU A 251 21.64 2.28 12.00
CA GLU A 251 23.03 2.61 11.72
C GLU A 251 23.39 2.28 10.27
N GLY A 252 24.06 3.22 9.60
CA GLY A 252 24.45 3.08 8.20
C GLY A 252 23.39 3.43 7.17
N THR A 253 22.21 3.94 7.58
CA THR A 253 21.15 4.37 6.66
C THR A 253 20.88 5.87 6.67
N PHE A 254 21.37 6.60 7.66
CA PHE A 254 21.13 8.02 7.83
C PHE A 254 22.27 8.89 7.31
N GLY A 255 21.92 9.99 6.68
CA GLY A 255 22.85 11.03 6.25
C GLY A 255 22.30 11.85 5.09
N ALA A 256 23.20 12.55 4.40
CA ALA A 256 22.83 13.32 3.23
C ALA A 256 22.25 12.41 2.14
N PHE A 257 21.11 12.78 1.62
CA PHE A 257 20.39 12.06 0.57
C PHE A 257 21.29 11.74 -0.65
N THR A 258 22.18 12.67 -1.01
CA THR A 258 23.04 12.55 -2.17
C THR A 258 24.18 11.55 -2.01
N SER A 259 24.50 11.12 -0.79
CA SER A 259 25.71 10.32 -0.53
C SER A 259 25.47 9.07 0.31
N VAL A 260 24.84 9.16 1.47
CA VAL A 260 24.73 8.07 2.42
C VAL A 260 23.31 7.85 2.98
N GLY A 261 22.44 8.85 2.88
CA GLY A 261 21.07 8.76 3.38
C GLY A 261 20.16 7.90 2.51
N ALA A 262 19.14 7.29 3.11
CA ALA A 262 18.14 6.51 2.41
C ALA A 262 17.42 7.37 1.35
N ILE A 263 17.30 6.85 0.14
CA ILE A 263 16.69 7.57 -0.98
C ILE A 263 15.19 7.29 -1.07
N LYS A 264 14.43 8.22 -1.66
CA LYS A 264 13.01 8.08 -1.92
C LYS A 264 12.75 7.07 -3.05
N THR A 265 12.91 5.79 -2.74
CA THR A 265 12.53 4.67 -3.60
C THR A 265 12.03 3.53 -2.74
N ARG A 266 11.17 2.68 -3.30
CA ARG A 266 10.68 1.52 -2.57
C ARG A 266 11.83 0.62 -2.16
N MET A 267 11.76 0.13 -0.93
CA MET A 267 12.59 -0.95 -0.44
C MET A 267 12.03 -2.29 -0.95
N VAL A 268 12.91 -3.25 -1.21
CA VAL A 268 12.52 -4.62 -1.54
C VAL A 268 12.68 -5.51 -0.33
N TYR A 269 11.62 -6.21 0.05
CA TYR A 269 11.65 -7.26 1.07
C TYR A 269 11.63 -8.64 0.40
N SER A 270 12.65 -9.44 0.63
CA SER A 270 12.78 -10.78 0.05
C SER A 270 13.57 -11.70 0.96
N ARG A 271 12.99 -12.85 1.29
CA ARG A 271 13.66 -13.95 2.03
C ARG A 271 14.40 -13.48 3.29
N GLY A 272 13.72 -12.67 4.13
CA GLY A 272 14.26 -12.19 5.40
C GLY A 272 15.25 -11.03 5.30
N LYS A 273 15.45 -10.45 4.11
CA LYS A 273 16.32 -9.29 3.88
C LYS A 273 15.57 -8.13 3.26
N ILE A 274 16.01 -6.93 3.57
CA ILE A 274 15.54 -5.69 2.97
C ILE A 274 16.67 -5.08 2.17
N TYR A 275 16.37 -4.74 0.92
CA TYR A 275 17.30 -4.06 0.01
C TYR A 275 16.83 -2.62 -0.15
N ALA A 276 17.66 -1.68 0.23
CA ALA A 276 17.34 -0.25 0.23
C ALA A 276 18.43 0.58 -0.42
N GLY A 277 18.04 1.65 -1.10
CA GLY A 277 18.97 2.64 -1.62
C GLY A 277 19.38 3.65 -0.54
N CYS A 278 20.66 3.89 -0.40
CA CYS A 278 21.22 4.89 0.49
C CYS A 278 22.28 5.71 -0.27
N GLY A 279 21.86 6.82 -0.85
CA GLY A 279 22.73 7.68 -1.66
C GLY A 279 23.38 6.92 -2.82
N HIS A 280 24.69 6.71 -2.74
CA HIS A 280 25.49 5.99 -3.74
C HIS A 280 25.53 4.47 -3.51
N SER A 281 24.78 3.96 -2.55
CA SER A 281 24.89 2.55 -2.13
C SER A 281 23.53 1.86 -2.14
N VAL A 282 23.57 0.55 -2.38
CA VAL A 282 22.49 -0.35 -1.97
C VAL A 282 22.92 -1.01 -0.66
N VAL A 283 22.08 -0.95 0.35
CA VAL A 283 22.28 -1.62 1.63
C VAL A 283 21.39 -2.84 1.74
N ILE A 284 21.94 -3.91 2.32
CA ILE A 284 21.21 -5.14 2.63
C ILE A 284 21.03 -5.20 4.13
N ILE A 285 19.78 -5.19 4.57
CA ILE A 285 19.40 -5.15 5.99
C ILE A 285 18.82 -6.51 6.36
N ASN A 286 19.29 -7.08 7.47
CA ASN A 286 18.63 -8.21 8.09
C ASN A 286 17.28 -7.77 8.64
N ALA A 287 16.17 -8.34 8.15
CA ALA A 287 14.83 -7.91 8.50
C ALA A 287 14.46 -8.19 9.96
N GLU A 288 15.05 -9.22 10.58
CA GLU A 288 14.81 -9.55 11.97
C GLU A 288 15.56 -8.61 12.92
N SER A 289 16.86 -8.41 12.70
CA SER A 289 17.72 -7.61 13.60
C SER A 289 17.72 -6.12 13.29
N GLY A 290 17.41 -5.71 12.05
CA GLY A 290 17.58 -4.33 11.59
C GLY A 290 19.02 -3.93 11.31
N THR A 291 19.95 -4.89 11.26
CA THR A 291 21.36 -4.64 11.03
C THR A 291 21.68 -4.58 9.54
N VAL A 292 22.44 -3.58 9.13
CA VAL A 292 23.01 -3.52 7.78
C VAL A 292 24.11 -4.57 7.68
N GLU A 293 23.88 -5.61 6.89
CA GLU A 293 24.82 -6.73 6.69
C GLU A 293 25.85 -6.43 5.61
N LYS A 294 25.42 -5.68 4.59
CA LYS A 294 26.26 -5.39 3.42
C LYS A 294 25.90 -4.04 2.82
N ARG A 295 26.91 -3.37 2.31
CA ARG A 295 26.81 -2.12 1.55
C ARG A 295 27.56 -2.26 0.23
N LEU A 296 26.87 -2.03 -0.88
CA LEU A 296 27.46 -1.99 -2.22
C LEU A 296 27.51 -0.52 -2.67
N THR A 297 28.68 0.06 -2.73
CA THR A 297 28.88 1.48 -3.04
C THR A 297 29.33 1.67 -4.48
N TYR A 298 28.67 2.61 -5.15
CA TYR A 298 28.98 3.06 -6.51
C TYR A 298 29.21 4.56 -6.48
N GLU A 299 30.45 4.94 -6.25
CA GLU A 299 30.82 6.33 -6.00
C GLU A 299 30.37 7.28 -7.12
N GLY A 300 29.76 8.40 -6.74
CA GLY A 300 29.24 9.40 -7.67
C GLY A 300 27.91 9.05 -8.35
N ARG A 301 27.39 7.84 -8.13
CA ARG A 301 26.14 7.37 -8.76
C ARG A 301 25.05 7.16 -7.72
N GLN A 302 23.94 7.87 -7.83
CA GLN A 302 22.78 7.67 -6.94
C GLN A 302 21.97 6.44 -7.35
N VAL A 303 21.51 5.69 -6.38
CA VAL A 303 20.51 4.63 -6.58
C VAL A 303 19.16 5.27 -6.89
N LYS A 304 18.49 4.85 -7.96
CA LYS A 304 17.21 5.47 -8.43
C LYS A 304 16.02 4.52 -8.45
N GLY A 305 16.24 3.24 -8.24
CA GLY A 305 15.19 2.23 -8.15
C GLY A 305 15.76 0.89 -7.78
N ILE A 306 14.99 0.09 -7.07
CA ILE A 306 15.34 -1.28 -6.67
C ILE A 306 14.10 -2.14 -6.87
N VAL A 307 14.27 -3.28 -7.55
CA VAL A 307 13.20 -4.24 -7.81
C VAL A 307 13.73 -5.67 -7.73
N LYS A 308 12.80 -6.61 -7.53
CA LYS A 308 13.10 -8.05 -7.56
C LYS A 308 12.71 -8.62 -8.91
N GLY A 309 13.64 -9.28 -9.58
CA GLY A 309 13.40 -9.99 -10.83
C GLY A 309 12.67 -11.31 -10.63
N VAL A 310 12.12 -11.85 -11.71
CA VAL A 310 11.45 -13.16 -11.72
C VAL A 310 12.39 -14.31 -11.35
N ASP A 311 13.69 -14.11 -11.56
CA ASP A 311 14.76 -15.05 -11.17
C ASP A 311 15.14 -15.01 -9.68
N GLY A 312 14.48 -14.12 -8.90
CA GLY A 312 14.77 -13.93 -7.48
C GLY A 312 15.95 -13.02 -7.17
N ASN A 313 16.70 -12.57 -8.18
CA ASN A 313 17.76 -11.57 -8.01
C ASN A 313 17.18 -10.17 -7.82
N ILE A 314 17.96 -9.30 -7.23
CA ILE A 314 17.63 -7.91 -7.02
C ILE A 314 18.33 -7.06 -8.07
N TYR A 315 17.57 -6.21 -8.74
CA TYR A 315 18.06 -5.31 -9.77
C TYR A 315 17.86 -3.87 -9.32
N PHE A 316 18.90 -3.05 -9.50
CA PHE A 316 18.83 -1.65 -9.14
C PHE A 316 19.41 -0.75 -10.21
N ALA A 317 18.82 0.45 -10.30
CA ALA A 317 19.22 1.47 -11.24
C ALA A 317 20.14 2.48 -10.56
N LEU A 318 21.26 2.76 -11.21
CA LEU A 318 22.22 3.79 -10.81
C LEU A 318 22.15 4.96 -11.79
N ALA A 319 22.03 6.18 -11.28
CA ALA A 319 22.14 7.36 -12.11
C ALA A 319 23.51 7.45 -12.76
N GLY A 320 23.55 8.06 -13.94
CA GLY A 320 24.80 8.50 -14.55
C GLY A 320 25.44 9.65 -13.78
N THR A 321 26.60 10.09 -14.22
CA THR A 321 27.26 11.30 -13.73
C THR A 321 27.02 12.45 -14.70
N TYR A 322 27.02 13.68 -14.17
CA TYR A 322 26.70 14.88 -14.94
C TYR A 322 27.76 15.96 -14.75
N SER A 323 27.89 16.85 -15.72
CA SER A 323 28.84 17.98 -15.68
C SER A 323 28.41 19.09 -14.72
N GLY A 324 27.13 19.16 -14.39
CA GLY A 324 26.54 20.15 -13.49
C GLY A 324 25.89 19.51 -12.27
N THR A 325 25.24 20.34 -11.45
CA THR A 325 24.51 19.95 -10.25
C THR A 325 23.02 20.18 -10.43
N SER A 326 22.19 19.51 -9.59
CA SER A 326 20.75 19.76 -9.55
C SER A 326 20.44 21.26 -9.26
N PRO A 327 19.39 21.87 -9.88
CA PRO A 327 18.44 21.23 -10.81
C PRO A 327 18.91 21.17 -12.27
N ASN A 328 19.91 21.96 -12.66
CA ASN A 328 20.44 21.96 -14.01
C ASN A 328 21.68 21.05 -14.06
N MET A 329 21.45 19.77 -14.33
CA MET A 329 22.48 18.74 -14.30
C MET A 329 23.54 18.86 -15.41
N GLY A 330 23.29 19.66 -16.45
CA GLY A 330 24.20 19.77 -17.59
C GLY A 330 24.20 18.52 -18.47
N THR A 331 25.38 18.21 -19.03
CA THR A 331 25.55 17.04 -19.90
C THR A 331 25.89 15.79 -19.12
N LEU A 332 25.45 14.65 -19.64
CA LEU A 332 25.78 13.33 -19.10
C LEU A 332 27.27 13.05 -19.36
N THR A 333 28.05 12.77 -18.31
CA THR A 333 29.49 12.46 -18.39
C THR A 333 29.78 10.97 -18.27
N SER A 334 28.86 10.19 -17.70
CA SER A 334 28.84 8.73 -17.77
C SER A 334 27.42 8.21 -17.78
N ASP A 335 27.18 7.12 -18.50
CA ASP A 335 25.87 6.53 -18.65
C ASP A 335 25.34 5.93 -17.33
N PRO A 336 24.00 5.96 -17.10
CA PRO A 336 23.39 5.20 -16.03
C PRO A 336 23.60 3.70 -16.20
N MET A 337 23.39 2.93 -15.12
CA MET A 337 23.60 1.50 -15.09
C MET A 337 22.42 0.77 -14.47
N ILE A 338 22.20 -0.47 -14.91
CA ILE A 338 21.41 -1.46 -14.17
C ILE A 338 22.37 -2.52 -13.63
N VAL A 339 22.31 -2.78 -12.34
CA VAL A 339 23.08 -3.80 -11.64
C VAL A 339 22.17 -4.87 -11.10
N GLY A 340 22.54 -6.13 -11.29
CA GLY A 340 21.88 -7.29 -10.69
C GLY A 340 22.74 -7.90 -9.60
N ILE A 341 22.14 -8.23 -8.47
CA ILE A 341 22.78 -8.94 -7.35
C ILE A 341 21.96 -10.15 -6.97
N ASP A 342 22.62 -11.18 -6.48
CA ASP A 342 21.95 -12.32 -5.87
C ASP A 342 21.47 -11.98 -4.43
N HIS A 343 20.83 -12.94 -3.78
CA HIS A 343 20.31 -12.77 -2.42
C HIS A 343 21.40 -12.45 -1.38
N SER A 344 22.64 -12.87 -1.60
CA SER A 344 23.78 -12.57 -0.71
C SER A 344 24.41 -11.20 -0.98
N GLY A 345 23.99 -10.51 -2.04
CA GLY A 345 24.57 -9.25 -2.48
C GLY A 345 25.82 -9.41 -3.35
N THR A 346 25.99 -10.58 -3.97
CA THR A 346 27.03 -10.77 -4.99
C THR A 346 26.54 -10.24 -6.32
N VAL A 347 27.34 -9.40 -6.99
CA VAL A 347 26.99 -8.86 -8.31
C VAL A 347 27.00 -9.99 -9.34
N VAL A 348 25.87 -10.14 -10.04
CA VAL A 348 25.66 -11.14 -11.09
C VAL A 348 25.63 -10.53 -12.49
N SER A 349 25.32 -9.23 -12.59
CA SER A 349 25.31 -8.51 -13.86
C SER A 349 25.49 -7.01 -13.67
N GLU A 350 26.08 -6.38 -14.66
CA GLU A 350 26.16 -4.91 -14.79
C GLU A 350 25.92 -4.53 -16.25
N LYS A 351 25.11 -3.51 -16.48
CA LYS A 351 24.81 -3.02 -17.82
C LYS A 351 24.74 -1.51 -17.84
N GLU A 352 25.64 -0.88 -18.60
CA GLU A 352 25.53 0.54 -18.91
C GLU A 352 24.39 0.77 -19.93
N LEU A 353 23.61 1.82 -19.69
CA LEU A 353 22.49 2.22 -20.52
C LEU A 353 22.92 3.37 -21.44
N SER A 354 23.52 3.02 -22.58
CA SER A 354 23.81 3.99 -23.64
C SER A 354 22.50 4.50 -24.28
N GLY A 355 22.58 5.48 -25.18
CA GLY A 355 21.39 5.96 -25.92
C GLY A 355 20.65 7.14 -25.26
N GLY A 356 21.27 7.82 -24.30
CA GLY A 356 20.77 9.07 -23.75
C GLY A 356 19.77 8.93 -22.61
N VAL A 357 19.69 7.76 -21.98
CA VAL A 357 18.91 7.56 -20.73
C VAL A 357 19.47 8.49 -19.65
N ARG A 358 18.59 9.26 -19.00
CA ARG A 358 18.92 10.21 -17.96
C ARG A 358 18.04 9.97 -16.74
N PHE A 359 18.65 9.56 -15.62
CA PHE A 359 17.93 9.48 -14.36
C PHE A 359 18.13 10.78 -13.57
N PRO A 360 17.05 11.39 -13.05
CA PRO A 360 17.15 12.63 -12.30
C PRO A 360 17.87 12.40 -10.97
N ILE A 361 18.70 13.37 -10.57
CA ILE A 361 19.43 13.31 -9.29
C ILE A 361 18.92 14.30 -8.26
N ALA A 362 17.93 15.13 -8.59
CA ALA A 362 17.30 16.05 -7.65
C ALA A 362 16.54 15.27 -6.56
N THR A 363 16.67 15.71 -5.32
CA THR A 363 16.03 15.06 -4.15
C THR A 363 14.51 15.06 -4.24
N TRP A 364 13.93 16.12 -4.80
CA TRP A 364 12.49 16.30 -4.99
C TRP A 364 11.94 15.68 -6.26
N SER A 365 12.79 15.13 -7.14
CA SER A 365 12.30 14.53 -8.38
C SER A 365 11.51 13.24 -8.10
N PRO A 366 10.46 12.96 -8.89
CA PRO A 366 9.76 11.70 -8.83
C PRO A 366 10.71 10.51 -9.02
N ALA A 367 10.31 9.35 -8.50
CA ALA A 367 11.00 8.09 -8.81
C ALA A 367 10.97 7.80 -10.31
N ILE A 368 11.93 7.02 -10.81
CA ILE A 368 12.00 6.61 -12.23
C ILE A 368 10.91 5.60 -12.62
N GLY A 369 9.97 5.30 -11.73
CA GLY A 369 8.84 4.41 -11.99
C GLY A 369 9.22 2.95 -12.20
N MET A 370 10.41 2.54 -11.78
CA MET A 370 10.97 1.22 -12.04
C MET A 370 10.10 0.10 -11.48
N CYS A 371 9.78 -0.87 -12.34
CA CYS A 371 9.14 -2.11 -11.95
C CYS A 371 9.77 -3.30 -12.67
N ALA A 372 9.56 -4.51 -12.12
CA ALA A 372 9.95 -5.77 -12.73
C ALA A 372 8.70 -6.54 -13.16
N SER A 373 8.80 -7.26 -14.26
CA SER A 373 7.82 -8.27 -14.64
C SER A 373 7.83 -9.41 -13.63
N PHE A 374 6.65 -9.95 -13.30
CA PHE A 374 6.52 -11.16 -12.48
C PHE A 374 6.68 -12.45 -13.28
N THR A 375 6.67 -12.38 -14.60
CA THR A 375 6.64 -13.55 -15.50
C THR A 375 7.87 -13.66 -16.40
N ASP A 376 8.46 -12.52 -16.77
CA ASP A 376 9.53 -12.45 -17.77
C ASP A 376 10.74 -11.68 -17.23
N PRO A 377 11.95 -11.84 -17.83
CA PRO A 377 13.16 -11.17 -17.36
C PRO A 377 13.23 -9.69 -17.78
N TYR A 378 12.12 -8.95 -17.58
CA TYR A 378 12.00 -7.55 -17.98
C TYR A 378 11.92 -6.60 -16.80
N LEU A 379 12.62 -5.47 -16.95
CA LEU A 379 12.46 -4.28 -16.13
C LEU A 379 11.91 -3.15 -17.01
N TYR A 380 11.07 -2.30 -16.41
CA TYR A 380 10.54 -1.09 -17.05
C TYR A 380 10.91 0.10 -16.19
N PHE A 381 11.34 1.18 -16.79
CA PHE A 381 11.68 2.43 -16.11
C PHE A 381 11.56 3.63 -17.05
N VAL A 382 11.33 4.79 -16.46
CA VAL A 382 11.33 6.06 -17.17
C VAL A 382 12.75 6.41 -17.56
N ASP A 383 12.96 6.84 -18.79
CA ASP A 383 14.28 7.00 -19.41
C ASP A 383 14.75 8.46 -19.56
N THR A 384 13.99 9.40 -19.03
CA THR A 384 14.29 10.83 -19.09
C THR A 384 14.03 11.52 -17.76
N ASP A 385 14.32 12.83 -17.68
CA ASP A 385 14.05 13.64 -16.49
C ASP A 385 12.58 13.59 -16.08
N ALA A 386 12.33 13.30 -14.81
CA ALA A 386 11.07 12.86 -14.28
C ALA A 386 9.86 13.78 -14.50
N PHE A 387 10.05 15.10 -14.60
CA PHE A 387 8.93 16.02 -14.86
C PHE A 387 8.51 16.13 -16.32
N ASN A 388 9.33 15.61 -17.24
CA ASN A 388 9.07 15.64 -18.69
C ASN A 388 9.12 14.23 -19.29
N ALA A 389 9.12 13.21 -18.46
CA ALA A 389 9.25 11.84 -18.89
C ALA A 389 7.94 11.35 -19.51
N THR A 390 7.89 11.22 -20.81
CA THR A 390 6.73 10.72 -21.56
C THR A 390 6.95 9.34 -22.16
N SER A 391 8.14 8.77 -21.94
CA SER A 391 8.54 7.45 -22.46
C SER A 391 9.12 6.57 -21.36
N ALA A 392 9.06 5.26 -21.60
CA ALA A 392 9.65 4.25 -20.74
C ALA A 392 10.46 3.26 -21.56
N THR A 393 11.59 2.83 -21.00
CA THR A 393 12.48 1.83 -21.56
C THR A 393 12.18 0.47 -20.95
N ARG A 394 12.32 -0.58 -21.74
CA ARG A 394 12.28 -1.98 -21.30
C ARG A 394 13.68 -2.58 -21.38
N TYR A 395 14.11 -3.23 -20.30
CA TYR A 395 15.38 -3.92 -20.23
C TYR A 395 15.19 -5.39 -19.94
N ASN A 396 15.75 -6.25 -20.81
CA ASN A 396 15.82 -7.68 -20.56
C ASN A 396 17.16 -8.00 -19.90
N TYR A 397 17.14 -8.33 -18.61
CA TYR A 397 18.38 -8.58 -17.85
C TYR A 397 19.00 -9.96 -18.12
N GLN A 398 18.28 -10.89 -18.72
CA GLN A 398 18.83 -12.18 -19.11
C GLN A 398 19.67 -12.08 -20.39
N THR A 399 19.18 -11.34 -21.38
CA THR A 399 19.88 -11.13 -22.67
C THR A 399 20.70 -9.83 -22.70
N GLN A 400 20.50 -8.94 -21.71
CA GLN A 400 21.04 -7.59 -21.64
C GLN A 400 20.63 -6.70 -22.83
N THR A 401 19.48 -6.95 -23.42
CA THR A 401 18.92 -6.17 -24.51
C THR A 401 18.09 -5.01 -23.95
N VAL A 402 18.26 -3.82 -24.50
CA VAL A 402 17.56 -2.59 -24.12
C VAL A 402 16.66 -2.16 -25.25
N ASP A 403 15.36 -2.06 -24.98
CA ASP A 403 14.38 -1.50 -25.90
C ASP A 403 14.09 -0.06 -25.46
N TYR A 404 14.84 0.89 -26.01
CA TYR A 404 14.67 2.32 -25.70
C TYR A 404 13.32 2.81 -26.19
N LYS A 405 12.64 3.64 -25.37
CA LYS A 405 11.32 4.19 -25.69
C LYS A 405 10.33 3.12 -26.13
N TYR A 406 10.36 1.98 -25.46
CA TYR A 406 9.45 0.87 -25.71
C TYR A 406 7.98 1.29 -25.60
N LEU A 407 7.71 2.22 -24.68
CA LEU A 407 6.45 2.92 -24.53
C LEU A 407 6.70 4.42 -24.67
N SER A 408 5.93 5.11 -25.49
CA SER A 408 6.03 6.55 -25.68
C SER A 408 4.64 7.19 -25.78
N GLY A 409 4.58 8.50 -25.52
CA GLY A 409 3.34 9.27 -25.55
C GLY A 409 3.63 10.75 -25.29
N ASN A 410 2.56 11.51 -25.02
CA ASN A 410 2.64 12.96 -24.81
C ASN A 410 2.36 13.39 -23.35
N GLU A 411 1.99 12.44 -22.48
CA GLU A 411 1.65 12.70 -21.10
C GLU A 411 2.78 12.25 -20.18
N THR A 412 3.01 12.99 -19.10
CA THR A 412 4.07 12.70 -18.13
C THR A 412 3.75 11.45 -17.34
N ILE A 413 4.63 10.45 -17.43
CA ILE A 413 4.59 9.25 -16.58
C ILE A 413 4.95 9.66 -15.15
N TYR A 414 4.12 9.26 -14.19
CA TYR A 414 4.30 9.56 -12.78
C TYR A 414 4.17 8.30 -11.94
N GLY A 415 5.03 8.17 -10.93
CA GLY A 415 4.99 7.07 -9.98
C GLY A 415 5.51 5.74 -10.53
N ILE A 416 5.31 4.70 -9.74
CA ILE A 416 5.84 3.37 -10.02
C ILE A 416 4.86 2.62 -10.93
N MET A 417 5.37 2.16 -12.09
CA MET A 417 4.64 1.28 -12.99
C MET A 417 4.49 -0.12 -12.39
N GLY A 418 3.63 -0.94 -12.97
CA GLY A 418 3.48 -2.33 -12.58
C GLY A 418 3.06 -3.22 -13.73
N GLN A 419 3.70 -4.37 -13.88
CA GLN A 419 3.23 -5.40 -14.80
C GLN A 419 2.36 -6.40 -14.02
N HIS A 420 1.21 -6.75 -14.59
CA HIS A 420 0.28 -7.68 -13.98
C HIS A 420 0.95 -9.07 -13.75
N PRO A 421 0.71 -9.73 -12.59
CA PRO A 421 1.42 -10.96 -12.22
C PRO A 421 1.20 -12.15 -13.14
N THR A 422 0.09 -12.22 -13.85
CA THR A 422 -0.30 -13.39 -14.67
C THR A 422 -0.56 -13.06 -16.14
N THR A 423 -0.47 -11.78 -16.52
CA THR A 423 -0.71 -11.33 -17.88
C THR A 423 0.44 -10.44 -18.36
N ASN A 424 0.56 -10.28 -19.69
CA ASN A 424 1.53 -9.35 -20.30
C ASN A 424 0.95 -7.92 -20.37
N VAL A 425 0.41 -7.42 -19.26
CA VAL A 425 -0.20 -6.09 -19.18
C VAL A 425 0.59 -5.21 -18.24
N LEU A 426 1.15 -4.13 -18.77
CA LEU A 426 1.84 -3.08 -18.01
C LEU A 426 0.85 -1.96 -17.68
N TRP A 427 0.80 -1.60 -16.42
CA TRP A 427 0.02 -0.49 -15.90
C TRP A 427 0.90 0.74 -15.70
N VAL A 428 0.48 1.88 -16.20
CA VAL A 428 1.25 3.13 -16.17
C VAL A 428 0.37 4.28 -15.72
N GLY A 429 0.79 4.98 -14.67
CA GLY A 429 0.16 6.21 -14.22
C GLY A 429 0.74 7.42 -14.96
N LYS A 430 -0.13 8.34 -15.36
CA LYS A 430 0.24 9.63 -15.98
C LYS A 430 -0.52 10.74 -15.28
N SER A 431 0.16 11.83 -14.95
CA SER A 431 -0.41 12.88 -14.11
C SER A 431 -0.12 14.28 -14.63
N SER A 432 -1.10 15.16 -14.44
CA SER A 432 -0.99 16.60 -14.66
C SER A 432 -1.03 17.43 -13.37
N TYR A 433 -0.96 16.80 -12.19
CA TYR A 433 -1.14 17.38 -10.84
C TYR A 433 -2.56 17.83 -10.47
N VAL A 434 -3.50 17.89 -11.41
CA VAL A 434 -4.91 18.20 -11.18
C VAL A 434 -5.82 17.02 -11.44
N ASP A 435 -5.36 16.08 -12.23
CA ASP A 435 -5.99 14.83 -12.61
C ASP A 435 -4.94 13.76 -12.91
N SER A 436 -5.36 12.56 -13.19
CA SER A 436 -4.48 11.52 -13.71
C SER A 436 -5.19 10.59 -14.67
N ASN A 437 -4.38 9.93 -15.47
CA ASN A 437 -4.78 8.87 -16.38
C ASN A 437 -4.01 7.61 -16.01
N ILE A 438 -4.70 6.48 -15.95
CA ILE A 438 -4.08 5.17 -15.80
C ILE A 438 -4.28 4.42 -17.11
N TYR A 439 -3.18 4.08 -17.75
CA TYR A 439 -3.19 3.30 -18.99
C TYR A 439 -2.73 1.88 -18.73
N THR A 440 -3.31 0.94 -19.44
CA THR A 440 -2.80 -0.43 -19.52
C THR A 440 -2.34 -0.73 -20.93
N TYR A 441 -1.22 -1.40 -21.05
CA TYR A 441 -0.58 -1.73 -22.33
C TYR A 441 -0.31 -3.22 -22.42
N ASP A 442 -0.59 -3.82 -23.58
CA ASP A 442 -0.05 -5.13 -23.94
C ASP A 442 1.44 -4.99 -24.22
N VAL A 443 2.26 -5.72 -23.48
CA VAL A 443 3.73 -5.73 -23.58
C VAL A 443 4.27 -7.08 -24.05
N SER A 444 3.45 -7.88 -24.70
CA SER A 444 3.88 -9.16 -25.31
C SER A 444 4.65 -8.98 -26.61
N GLY A 445 4.50 -7.83 -27.28
CA GLY A 445 5.10 -7.53 -28.57
C GLY A 445 6.43 -6.78 -28.50
N THR A 446 6.91 -6.34 -29.65
CA THR A 446 8.13 -5.55 -29.81
C THR A 446 7.95 -4.08 -29.44
N SER A 447 6.71 -3.63 -29.28
CA SER A 447 6.31 -2.32 -28.77
C SER A 447 5.07 -2.47 -27.90
N ALA A 448 4.85 -1.54 -26.99
CA ALA A 448 3.66 -1.51 -26.15
C ALA A 448 2.44 -1.07 -26.95
N SER A 449 1.29 -1.72 -26.71
CA SER A 449 0.00 -1.39 -27.33
C SER A 449 -1.04 -1.08 -26.27
N GLU A 450 -1.67 0.09 -26.33
CA GLU A 450 -2.71 0.49 -25.38
C GLU A 450 -3.90 -0.46 -25.43
N ILE A 451 -4.39 -0.88 -24.24
CA ILE A 451 -5.56 -1.74 -24.07
C ILE A 451 -6.71 -0.95 -23.47
N ASN A 452 -6.48 -0.36 -22.26
CA ASN A 452 -7.49 0.37 -21.50
C ASN A 452 -6.93 1.70 -21.00
N HIS A 453 -7.87 2.60 -20.72
CA HIS A 453 -7.61 3.91 -20.16
C HIS A 453 -8.64 4.22 -19.08
N PHE A 454 -8.18 4.58 -17.89
CA PHE A 454 -9.01 5.02 -16.78
C PHE A 454 -8.65 6.46 -16.43
N TYR A 455 -9.65 7.32 -16.34
CA TYR A 455 -9.46 8.75 -16.07
C TYR A 455 -9.95 9.11 -14.66
N TYR A 456 -9.09 9.74 -13.89
CA TYR A 456 -9.41 10.26 -12.56
C TYR A 456 -9.49 11.79 -12.65
N PRO A 457 -10.73 12.35 -12.73
CA PRO A 457 -10.94 13.76 -13.07
C PRO A 457 -10.74 14.74 -11.92
N THR A 458 -10.32 14.27 -10.75
CA THR A 458 -10.17 15.08 -9.54
C THR A 458 -8.73 15.10 -9.06
N GLN A 459 -8.33 16.19 -8.41
CA GLN A 459 -7.01 16.33 -7.80
C GLN A 459 -6.73 15.27 -6.73
N LYS A 460 -7.77 14.72 -6.08
CA LYS A 460 -7.64 13.59 -5.15
C LYS A 460 -7.07 12.34 -5.82
N GLY A 461 -7.38 12.13 -7.09
CA GLY A 461 -6.84 11.05 -7.91
C GLY A 461 -5.55 11.41 -8.65
N ALA A 462 -5.02 12.60 -8.47
CA ALA A 462 -3.77 13.02 -9.12
C ALA A 462 -2.55 12.34 -8.51
N SER A 463 -1.45 12.39 -9.24
CA SER A 463 -0.13 11.89 -8.81
C SER A 463 -0.19 10.43 -8.32
N PRO A 464 -0.43 9.47 -9.21
CA PRO A 464 -0.48 8.06 -8.84
C PRO A 464 0.93 7.59 -8.41
N ALA A 465 1.17 7.51 -7.11
CA ALA A 465 2.47 7.17 -6.52
C ALA A 465 2.94 5.79 -6.95
N GLY A 466 2.02 4.84 -7.09
CA GLY A 466 2.36 3.49 -7.53
C GLY A 466 1.14 2.64 -7.85
N ILE A 467 1.42 1.60 -8.61
CA ILE A 467 0.48 0.55 -8.96
C ILE A 467 0.93 -0.72 -8.26
N ASP A 468 0.08 -1.24 -7.37
CA ASP A 468 0.37 -2.35 -6.50
C ASP A 468 -0.56 -3.53 -6.77
N PHE A 469 0.02 -4.65 -7.16
CA PHE A 469 -0.70 -5.92 -7.26
C PHE A 469 -0.67 -6.62 -5.91
N VAL A 470 -1.80 -7.15 -5.48
CA VAL A 470 -1.91 -7.90 -4.21
C VAL A 470 -0.91 -9.07 -4.18
N TYR A 471 -0.65 -9.71 -5.32
CA TYR A 471 0.34 -10.77 -5.47
C TYR A 471 1.74 -10.39 -4.97
N ARG A 472 2.15 -9.12 -5.11
CA ARG A 472 3.45 -8.59 -4.68
C ARG A 472 3.72 -8.82 -3.17
N PHE A 473 2.66 -8.87 -2.39
CA PHE A 473 2.73 -9.03 -0.94
C PHE A 473 2.59 -10.49 -0.48
N SER A 474 2.39 -11.43 -1.40
CA SER A 474 2.22 -12.84 -1.07
C SER A 474 3.53 -13.46 -0.58
N GLU A 475 3.42 -14.40 0.36
CA GLU A 475 4.57 -15.18 0.81
C GLU A 475 5.26 -15.92 -0.35
N ALA A 476 4.46 -16.42 -1.31
CA ALA A 476 4.98 -17.07 -2.50
C ALA A 476 5.92 -16.16 -3.31
N TYR A 477 5.62 -14.88 -3.40
CA TYR A 477 6.48 -13.91 -4.08
C TYR A 477 7.66 -13.48 -3.19
N ILE A 478 7.41 -13.13 -1.93
CA ILE A 478 8.43 -12.62 -1.00
C ILE A 478 9.53 -13.66 -0.75
N ASN A 479 9.17 -14.94 -0.69
CA ASN A 479 10.10 -16.03 -0.40
C ASN A 479 10.67 -16.75 -1.63
N LYS A 480 10.39 -16.24 -2.83
CA LYS A 480 10.90 -16.79 -4.09
C LYS A 480 12.38 -16.50 -4.31
#